data_07736429ab489919dc44be37cde2ae3d
#
_entry.id   07736429ab489919dc44be37cde2ae3d
#
_cell.length_a   1.000
_cell.length_b   1.000
_cell.length_c   1.000
_cell.angle_alpha   90.00
_cell.angle_beta   90.00
_cell.angle_gamma   90.00
#
_symmetry.space_group_name_H-M   'P 1'
#
loop_
_entity.id
_entity.type
_entity.pdbx_description
1 polymer ?
#
loop_
_entity_poly.entity_id
_entity_poly.type
_entity_poly.pdbx_seq_one_letter_code
_entity_poly.pdbx_strand_id
1 'polypeptide(L)'
;MSSQQQSEQTAEEHFKDGLAFSKLGDDRRTFESYQKAIDLDPDHFLAHFNLGIRYGKLRMNLEASKSFREALRLKPEAPMVHYSLAVVSNFIGEMDEAFKHYQEAIRINPDFGRAHSNLAMLHYALKRGKETIHHLVRAADLFKQTGDEFMEKNARDLIQECGREFDLTPDDCKTL
;
A
#
# COMPACT_ATOMS: atom_id res chain seq x y z
N MET A 1 -24.45 -47.50 1.46
CA MET A 1 -23.30 -46.82 0.82
C MET A 1 -23.60 -45.32 0.87
N SER A 2 -23.11 -44.68 1.90
CA SER A 2 -23.35 -43.25 2.13
C SER A 2 -22.37 -42.46 1.30
N SER A 3 -22.81 -41.90 0.18
CA SER A 3 -22.06 -40.88 -0.57
C SER A 3 -22.02 -39.64 0.32
N GLN A 4 -20.90 -39.43 1.02
CA GLN A 4 -20.58 -38.13 1.60
C GLN A 4 -20.39 -37.17 0.41
N GLN A 5 -21.42 -36.40 0.11
CA GLN A 5 -21.28 -35.17 -0.65
C GLN A 5 -20.42 -34.26 0.20
N GLN A 6 -19.11 -34.25 -0.04
CA GLN A 6 -18.26 -33.15 0.34
C GLN A 6 -18.81 -31.95 -0.47
N SER A 7 -19.46 -31.02 0.21
CA SER A 7 -19.83 -29.75 -0.39
C SER A 7 -18.52 -29.10 -0.85
N GLU A 8 -18.38 -28.85 -2.13
CA GLU A 8 -17.23 -28.12 -2.67
C GLU A 8 -17.18 -26.75 -1.99
N GLN A 9 -16.00 -26.40 -1.47
CA GLN A 9 -15.79 -25.10 -0.83
C GLN A 9 -15.99 -23.96 -1.84
N THR A 10 -16.61 -22.89 -1.37
CA THR A 10 -16.83 -21.67 -2.13
C THR A 10 -15.57 -20.81 -2.22
N ALA A 11 -15.54 -19.85 -3.14
CA ALA A 11 -14.44 -18.86 -3.24
C ALA A 11 -14.22 -18.13 -1.92
N GLU A 12 -15.29 -17.75 -1.23
CA GLU A 12 -15.22 -17.06 0.07
C GLU A 12 -14.63 -17.95 1.19
N GLU A 13 -14.93 -19.24 1.19
CA GLU A 13 -14.36 -20.19 2.15
C GLU A 13 -12.87 -20.38 1.90
N HIS A 14 -12.44 -20.55 0.66
CA HIS A 14 -11.02 -20.60 0.32
C HIS A 14 -10.30 -19.28 0.67
N PHE A 15 -10.93 -18.13 0.46
CA PHE A 15 -10.37 -16.85 0.90
C PHE A 15 -10.16 -16.79 2.42
N LYS A 16 -11.14 -17.26 3.22
CA LYS A 16 -11.03 -17.33 4.68
C LYS A 16 -9.92 -18.28 5.13
N ASP A 17 -9.77 -19.43 4.48
CA ASP A 17 -8.66 -20.36 4.72
C ASP A 17 -7.32 -19.66 4.45
N GLY A 18 -7.21 -18.94 3.35
CA GLY A 18 -6.01 -18.15 3.01
C GLY A 18 -5.66 -17.10 4.07
N LEU A 19 -6.67 -16.41 4.63
CA LEU A 19 -6.46 -15.49 5.77
C LEU A 19 -5.95 -16.22 7.01
N ALA A 20 -6.51 -17.39 7.32
CA ALA A 20 -6.09 -18.19 8.47
C ALA A 20 -4.64 -18.67 8.32
N PHE A 21 -4.27 -19.24 7.16
CA PHE A 21 -2.90 -19.67 6.88
C PHE A 21 -1.90 -18.51 6.87
N SER A 22 -2.31 -17.35 6.35
CA SER A 22 -1.48 -16.14 6.37
C SER A 22 -1.15 -15.68 7.80
N LYS A 23 -2.09 -15.79 8.75
CA LYS A 23 -1.85 -15.50 10.16
C LYS A 23 -0.89 -16.50 10.81
N LEU A 24 -0.91 -17.76 10.38
CA LEU A 24 0.00 -18.80 10.86
C LEU A 24 1.39 -18.74 10.19
N GLY A 25 1.58 -17.89 9.20
CA GLY A 25 2.83 -17.79 8.44
C GLY A 25 3.06 -18.94 7.45
N ASP A 26 2.01 -19.71 7.15
CA ASP A 26 2.08 -20.77 6.14
C ASP A 26 1.87 -20.20 4.74
N ASP A 27 2.97 -19.77 4.14
CA ASP A 27 2.95 -19.15 2.81
C ASP A 27 2.36 -20.05 1.76
N ARG A 28 2.77 -21.33 1.75
CA ARG A 28 2.33 -22.28 0.74
C ARG A 28 0.81 -22.41 0.73
N ARG A 29 0.20 -22.73 1.89
CA ARG A 29 -1.25 -22.87 1.99
C ARG A 29 -1.97 -21.54 1.77
N THR A 30 -1.36 -20.42 2.14
CA THR A 30 -1.89 -19.07 1.87
C THR A 30 -2.07 -18.84 0.37
N PHE A 31 -1.02 -19.10 -0.42
CA PHE A 31 -1.08 -18.94 -1.88
C PHE A 31 -2.06 -19.89 -2.53
N GLU A 32 -2.01 -21.17 -2.17
CA GLU A 32 -2.94 -22.18 -2.68
C GLU A 32 -4.40 -21.80 -2.42
N SER A 33 -4.71 -21.29 -1.23
CA SER A 33 -6.07 -20.91 -0.85
C SER A 33 -6.55 -19.64 -1.57
N TYR A 34 -5.71 -18.59 -1.64
CA TYR A 34 -6.09 -17.38 -2.38
C TYR A 34 -6.23 -17.67 -3.89
N GLN A 35 -5.36 -18.52 -4.45
CA GLN A 35 -5.47 -18.91 -5.85
C GLN A 35 -6.77 -19.68 -6.13
N LYS A 36 -7.14 -20.63 -5.27
CA LYS A 36 -8.41 -21.34 -5.40
C LYS A 36 -9.63 -20.41 -5.31
N ALA A 37 -9.55 -19.41 -4.42
CA ALA A 37 -10.61 -18.40 -4.34
C ALA A 37 -10.74 -17.62 -5.67
N ILE A 38 -9.62 -17.24 -6.28
CA ILE A 38 -9.57 -16.54 -7.57
C ILE A 38 -10.01 -17.46 -8.72
N ASP A 39 -9.65 -18.73 -8.71
CA ASP A 39 -10.04 -19.70 -9.74
C ASP A 39 -11.57 -19.91 -9.75
N LEU A 40 -12.20 -19.87 -8.58
CA LEU A 40 -13.66 -19.99 -8.42
C LEU A 40 -14.40 -18.66 -8.65
N ASP A 41 -13.78 -17.54 -8.28
CA ASP A 41 -14.31 -16.19 -8.47
C ASP A 41 -13.18 -15.27 -8.94
N PRO A 42 -12.98 -15.11 -10.27
CA PRO A 42 -11.94 -14.23 -10.81
C PRO A 42 -12.09 -12.75 -10.44
N ASP A 43 -13.27 -12.33 -10.02
CA ASP A 43 -13.55 -10.96 -9.57
C ASP A 43 -13.53 -10.81 -8.04
N HIS A 44 -12.92 -11.76 -7.34
CA HIS A 44 -12.77 -11.71 -5.88
C HIS A 44 -11.71 -10.69 -5.46
N PHE A 45 -12.12 -9.45 -5.32
CA PHE A 45 -11.25 -8.30 -5.00
C PHE A 45 -10.30 -8.56 -3.82
N LEU A 46 -10.83 -9.07 -2.70
CA LEU A 46 -10.03 -9.29 -1.48
C LEU A 46 -8.98 -10.38 -1.66
N ALA A 47 -9.24 -11.40 -2.48
CA ALA A 47 -8.25 -12.44 -2.76
C ALA A 47 -7.07 -11.87 -3.55
N HIS A 48 -7.33 -11.10 -4.62
CA HIS A 48 -6.27 -10.40 -5.36
C HIS A 48 -5.48 -9.45 -4.47
N PHE A 49 -6.15 -8.63 -3.67
CA PHE A 49 -5.48 -7.67 -2.79
C PHE A 49 -4.59 -8.35 -1.75
N ASN A 50 -5.11 -9.38 -1.05
CA ASN A 50 -4.34 -10.08 -0.02
C ASN A 50 -3.20 -10.93 -0.60
N LEU A 51 -3.40 -11.50 -1.80
CA LEU A 51 -2.34 -12.16 -2.56
C LEU A 51 -1.21 -11.19 -2.88
N GLY A 52 -1.53 -9.98 -3.33
CA GLY A 52 -0.56 -8.91 -3.56
C GLY A 52 0.21 -8.51 -2.29
N ILE A 53 -0.49 -8.37 -1.15
CA ILE A 53 0.16 -8.12 0.15
C ILE A 53 1.13 -9.24 0.50
N ARG A 54 0.74 -10.50 0.30
CA ARG A 54 1.60 -11.64 0.63
C ARG A 54 2.84 -11.69 -0.23
N TYR A 55 2.71 -11.50 -1.53
CA TYR A 55 3.84 -11.37 -2.44
C TYR A 55 4.78 -10.22 -2.04
N GLY A 56 4.23 -9.04 -1.71
CA GLY A 56 5.03 -7.90 -1.27
C GLY A 56 5.83 -8.17 0.01
N LYS A 57 5.25 -8.87 1.00
CA LYS A 57 5.95 -9.28 2.22
C LYS A 57 7.13 -10.22 1.92
N LEU A 58 7.02 -11.04 0.90
CA LEU A 58 8.08 -11.97 0.46
C LEU A 58 9.04 -11.34 -0.57
N ARG A 59 8.95 -10.05 -0.83
CA ARG A 59 9.75 -9.32 -1.81
C ARG A 59 9.56 -9.80 -3.27
N MET A 60 8.47 -10.51 -3.54
CA MET A 60 8.04 -10.90 -4.88
C MET A 60 7.27 -9.73 -5.51
N ASN A 61 7.99 -8.64 -5.76
CA ASN A 61 7.36 -7.35 -6.07
C ASN A 61 6.66 -7.32 -7.43
N LEU A 62 7.11 -8.08 -8.42
CA LEU A 62 6.46 -8.17 -9.73
C LEU A 62 5.10 -8.89 -9.64
N GLU A 63 5.04 -9.98 -8.88
CA GLU A 63 3.80 -10.72 -8.61
C GLU A 63 2.83 -9.89 -7.77
N ALA A 64 3.36 -9.16 -6.79
CA ALA A 64 2.56 -8.22 -5.99
C ALA A 64 1.95 -7.13 -6.88
N SER A 65 2.72 -6.53 -7.79
CA SER A 65 2.24 -5.53 -8.73
C SER A 65 1.10 -6.06 -9.61
N LYS A 66 1.24 -7.28 -10.16
CA LYS A 66 0.18 -7.92 -10.94
C LYS A 66 -1.11 -8.09 -10.14
N SER A 67 -1.01 -8.61 -8.91
CA SER A 67 -2.16 -8.83 -8.04
C SER A 67 -2.85 -7.53 -7.65
N PHE A 68 -2.09 -6.46 -7.36
CA PHE A 68 -2.66 -5.14 -7.05
C PHE A 68 -3.32 -4.49 -8.28
N ARG A 69 -2.78 -4.67 -9.49
CA ARG A 69 -3.40 -4.17 -10.73
C ARG A 69 -4.76 -4.84 -10.97
N GLU A 70 -4.87 -6.15 -10.74
CA GLU A 70 -6.17 -6.85 -10.81
C GLU A 70 -7.14 -6.34 -9.73
N ALA A 71 -6.67 -6.13 -8.50
CA ALA A 71 -7.51 -5.53 -7.47
C ALA A 71 -8.00 -4.12 -7.87
N LEU A 72 -7.17 -3.28 -8.50
CA LEU A 72 -7.57 -1.96 -9.00
C LEU A 72 -8.52 -2.04 -10.21
N ARG A 73 -8.38 -3.06 -11.08
CA ARG A 73 -9.36 -3.30 -12.15
C ARG A 73 -10.77 -3.50 -11.58
N LEU A 74 -10.86 -4.21 -10.44
CA LEU A 74 -12.13 -4.51 -9.77
C LEU A 74 -12.65 -3.33 -8.94
N LYS A 75 -11.76 -2.61 -8.26
CA LYS A 75 -12.10 -1.43 -7.43
C LYS A 75 -11.11 -0.29 -7.67
N PRO A 76 -11.35 0.56 -8.68
CA PRO A 76 -10.44 1.65 -9.04
C PRO A 76 -10.26 2.72 -7.93
N GLU A 77 -11.27 2.90 -7.08
CA GLU A 77 -11.25 3.89 -5.98
C GLU A 77 -10.85 3.25 -4.63
N ALA A 78 -9.82 2.40 -4.63
CA ALA A 78 -9.31 1.74 -3.42
C ALA A 78 -7.97 2.35 -2.99
N PRO A 79 -7.93 3.32 -2.05
CA PRO A 79 -6.71 4.07 -1.72
C PRO A 79 -5.60 3.18 -1.17
N MET A 80 -5.94 2.13 -0.40
CA MET A 80 -4.95 1.18 0.13
C MET A 80 -4.29 0.35 -0.98
N VAL A 81 -5.02 0.02 -2.06
CA VAL A 81 -4.46 -0.73 -3.19
C VAL A 81 -3.53 0.17 -4.00
N HIS A 82 -3.95 1.43 -4.27
CA HIS A 82 -3.06 2.43 -4.89
C HIS A 82 -1.78 2.62 -4.09
N TYR A 83 -1.88 2.83 -2.78
CA TYR A 83 -0.72 2.92 -1.90
C TYR A 83 0.19 1.69 -2.00
N SER A 84 -0.38 0.48 -1.94
CA SER A 84 0.38 -0.77 -1.99
C SER A 84 1.07 -0.96 -3.35
N LEU A 85 0.40 -0.62 -4.45
CA LEU A 85 0.98 -0.66 -5.78
C LEU A 85 2.10 0.38 -5.91
N ALA A 86 1.93 1.60 -5.38
CA ALA A 86 2.99 2.61 -5.37
C ALA A 86 4.24 2.12 -4.61
N VAL A 87 4.06 1.47 -3.46
CA VAL A 87 5.18 0.89 -2.69
C VAL A 87 5.95 -0.13 -3.51
N VAL A 88 5.26 -1.09 -4.15
CA VAL A 88 5.97 -2.12 -4.95
C VAL A 88 6.56 -1.55 -6.23
N SER A 89 5.89 -0.58 -6.89
CA SER A 89 6.44 0.12 -8.06
C SER A 89 7.74 0.85 -7.72
N ASN A 90 7.79 1.50 -6.56
CA ASN A 90 9.03 2.12 -6.08
C ASN A 90 10.15 1.09 -5.86
N PHE A 91 9.83 -0.11 -5.30
CA PHE A 91 10.83 -1.16 -5.09
C PHE A 91 11.36 -1.77 -6.39
N ILE A 92 10.58 -1.82 -7.45
CA ILE A 92 11.02 -2.32 -8.77
C ILE A 92 11.58 -1.22 -9.68
N GLY A 93 11.66 0.03 -9.19
CA GLY A 93 12.23 1.16 -9.91
C GLY A 93 11.28 1.88 -10.88
N GLU A 94 10.00 1.55 -10.87
CA GLU A 94 8.96 2.23 -11.66
C GLU A 94 8.53 3.53 -10.97
N MET A 95 9.44 4.53 -10.94
CA MET A 95 9.25 5.76 -10.16
C MET A 95 8.01 6.56 -10.57
N ASP A 96 7.73 6.67 -11.86
CA ASP A 96 6.58 7.43 -12.38
C ASP A 96 5.24 6.77 -11.98
N GLU A 97 5.17 5.44 -12.03
CA GLU A 97 4.00 4.69 -11.56
C GLU A 97 3.83 4.82 -10.04
N ALA A 98 4.93 4.74 -9.28
CA ALA A 98 4.88 4.95 -7.84
C ALA A 98 4.33 6.33 -7.49
N PHE A 99 4.80 7.37 -8.19
CA PHE A 99 4.36 8.75 -8.01
C PHE A 99 2.87 8.90 -8.28
N LYS A 100 2.41 8.43 -9.44
CA LYS A 100 1.00 8.44 -9.85
C LYS A 100 0.10 7.76 -8.82
N HIS A 101 0.48 6.57 -8.37
CA HIS A 101 -0.34 5.80 -7.45
C HIS A 101 -0.34 6.35 -6.02
N TYR A 102 0.76 6.96 -5.52
CA TYR A 102 0.69 7.71 -4.26
C TYR A 102 -0.23 8.92 -4.37
N GLN A 103 -0.19 9.67 -5.48
CA GLN A 103 -1.09 10.79 -5.71
C GLN A 103 -2.56 10.33 -5.74
N GLU A 104 -2.88 9.23 -6.43
CA GLU A 104 -4.23 8.68 -6.45
C GLU A 104 -4.69 8.22 -5.06
N ALA A 105 -3.82 7.58 -4.26
CA ALA A 105 -4.15 7.22 -2.89
C ALA A 105 -4.52 8.44 -2.05
N ILE A 106 -3.78 9.54 -2.20
CA ILE A 106 -4.04 10.82 -1.51
C ILE A 106 -5.29 11.52 -2.07
N ARG A 107 -5.52 11.49 -3.39
CA ARG A 107 -6.74 12.05 -4.01
C ARG A 107 -8.00 11.40 -3.43
N ILE A 108 -7.98 10.06 -3.30
CA ILE A 108 -9.13 9.29 -2.79
C ILE A 108 -9.25 9.44 -1.26
N ASN A 109 -8.13 9.42 -0.56
CA ASN A 109 -8.07 9.59 0.88
C ASN A 109 -7.02 10.66 1.25
N PRO A 110 -7.40 11.95 1.37
CA PRO A 110 -6.49 13.04 1.73
C PRO A 110 -5.83 12.90 3.12
N ASP A 111 -6.39 12.04 3.98
CA ASP A 111 -5.87 11.80 5.33
C ASP A 111 -4.97 10.55 5.41
N PHE A 112 -4.47 10.09 4.28
CA PHE A 112 -3.60 8.92 4.24
C PHE A 112 -2.13 9.32 4.56
N GLY A 113 -1.81 9.50 5.83
CA GLY A 113 -0.49 9.99 6.30
C GLY A 113 0.70 9.21 5.73
N ARG A 114 0.61 7.88 5.62
CA ARG A 114 1.68 7.06 5.03
C ARG A 114 1.90 7.33 3.55
N ALA A 115 0.85 7.63 2.79
CA ALA A 115 0.98 7.99 1.38
C ALA A 115 1.66 9.34 1.22
N HIS A 116 1.31 10.33 2.06
CA HIS A 116 2.03 11.60 2.11
C HIS A 116 3.52 11.42 2.45
N SER A 117 3.83 10.65 3.49
CA SER A 117 5.22 10.40 3.90
C SER A 117 6.05 9.76 2.77
N ASN A 118 5.51 8.73 2.10
CA ASN A 118 6.22 8.05 1.02
C ASN A 118 6.34 8.91 -0.25
N LEU A 119 5.32 9.70 -0.58
CA LEU A 119 5.38 10.65 -1.68
C LEU A 119 6.43 11.74 -1.42
N ALA A 120 6.56 12.20 -0.17
CA ALA A 120 7.62 13.13 0.22
C ALA A 120 9.02 12.55 -0.08
N MET A 121 9.23 11.26 0.19
CA MET A 121 10.52 10.61 -0.10
C MET A 121 10.83 10.53 -1.59
N LEU A 122 9.81 10.37 -2.45
CA LEU A 122 10.00 10.46 -3.89
C LEU A 122 10.36 11.89 -4.34
N HIS A 123 9.70 12.90 -3.78
CA HIS A 123 10.06 14.31 -4.03
C HIS A 123 11.48 14.62 -3.56
N TYR A 124 11.87 14.10 -2.39
CA TYR A 124 13.23 14.24 -1.86
C TYR A 124 14.29 13.67 -2.82
N ALA A 125 14.05 12.45 -3.33
CA ALA A 125 14.95 11.82 -4.31
C ALA A 125 15.09 12.64 -5.60
N LEU A 126 14.03 13.38 -5.97
CA LEU A 126 14.01 14.29 -7.12
C LEU A 126 14.53 15.72 -6.79
N LYS A 127 15.05 15.94 -5.58
CA LYS A 127 15.52 17.26 -5.09
C LYS A 127 14.45 18.36 -5.11
N ARG A 128 13.20 18.00 -4.95
CA ARG A 128 12.05 18.89 -4.86
C ARG A 128 11.76 19.23 -3.40
N GLY A 129 12.56 20.13 -2.83
CA GLY A 129 12.56 20.42 -1.38
C GLY A 129 11.21 20.93 -0.87
N LYS A 130 10.54 21.83 -1.59
CA LYS A 130 9.25 22.39 -1.16
C LYS A 130 8.16 21.32 -1.07
N GLU A 131 8.02 20.51 -2.11
CA GLU A 131 7.04 19.42 -2.14
C GLU A 131 7.37 18.36 -1.06
N THR A 132 8.65 18.08 -0.83
CA THR A 132 9.11 17.18 0.23
C THR A 132 8.59 17.64 1.59
N ILE A 133 8.88 18.90 1.96
CA ILE A 133 8.49 19.47 3.26
C ILE A 133 6.98 19.57 3.37
N HIS A 134 6.29 20.02 2.31
CA HIS A 134 4.82 20.09 2.28
C HIS A 134 4.18 18.75 2.66
N HIS A 135 4.57 17.67 1.98
CA HIS A 135 4.02 16.35 2.25
C HIS A 135 4.44 15.78 3.61
N LEU A 136 5.68 16.05 4.08
CA LEU A 136 6.11 15.64 5.43
C LEU A 136 5.32 16.35 6.53
N VAL A 137 5.04 17.66 6.39
CA VAL A 137 4.21 18.42 7.34
C VAL A 137 2.81 17.81 7.41
N ARG A 138 2.21 17.54 6.23
CA ARG A 138 0.88 16.92 6.20
C ARG A 138 0.88 15.53 6.85
N ALA A 139 1.90 14.72 6.60
CA ALA A 139 2.05 13.40 7.23
C ALA A 139 2.19 13.50 8.75
N ALA A 140 3.03 14.42 9.26
CA ALA A 140 3.22 14.64 10.69
C ALA A 140 1.92 15.03 11.39
N ASP A 141 1.13 15.94 10.80
CA ASP A 141 -0.14 16.37 11.37
C ASP A 141 -1.17 15.21 11.41
N LEU A 142 -1.20 14.38 10.37
CA LEU A 142 -2.08 13.20 10.31
C LEU A 142 -1.67 12.12 11.33
N PHE A 143 -0.36 11.87 11.49
CA PHE A 143 0.11 10.94 12.52
C PHE A 143 -0.17 11.43 13.93
N LYS A 144 -0.05 12.76 14.18
CA LYS A 144 -0.43 13.36 15.44
C LYS A 144 -1.93 13.17 15.73
N GLN A 145 -2.80 13.37 14.74
CA GLN A 145 -4.26 13.19 14.89
C GLN A 145 -4.63 11.74 15.19
N THR A 146 -3.89 10.77 14.65
CA THR A 146 -4.11 9.33 14.87
C THR A 146 -3.40 8.79 16.09
N GLY A 147 -2.58 9.59 16.79
CA GLY A 147 -1.79 9.17 17.94
C GLY A 147 -0.61 8.25 17.60
N ASP A 148 -0.15 8.24 16.35
CA ASP A 148 1.06 7.49 15.94
C ASP A 148 2.31 8.34 16.23
N GLU A 149 2.67 8.41 17.51
CA GLU A 149 3.78 9.23 17.99
C GLU A 149 5.12 8.89 17.32
N PHE A 150 5.34 7.61 16.99
CA PHE A 150 6.57 7.18 16.33
C PHE A 150 6.66 7.75 14.92
N MET A 151 5.60 7.63 14.14
CA MET A 151 5.57 8.15 12.77
C MET A 151 5.52 9.69 12.75
N GLU A 152 4.83 10.33 13.70
CA GLU A 152 4.86 11.79 13.87
C GLU A 152 6.28 12.28 14.09
N LYS A 153 7.00 11.70 15.07
CA LYS A 153 8.38 12.06 15.36
C LYS A 153 9.28 11.88 14.14
N ASN A 154 9.19 10.76 13.47
CA ASN A 154 9.98 10.48 12.26
C ASN A 154 9.74 11.54 11.18
N ALA A 155 8.49 11.90 10.91
CA ALA A 155 8.18 12.93 9.93
C ALA A 155 8.74 14.30 10.34
N ARG A 156 8.67 14.68 11.63
CA ARG A 156 9.24 15.94 12.13
C ARG A 156 10.76 15.98 12.05
N ASP A 157 11.44 14.87 12.35
CA ASP A 157 12.89 14.79 12.23
C ASP A 157 13.32 14.96 10.75
N LEU A 158 12.62 14.32 9.82
CA LEU A 158 12.84 14.49 8.38
C LEU A 158 12.57 15.92 7.89
N ILE A 159 11.54 16.60 8.41
CA ILE A 159 11.28 18.02 8.08
C ILE A 159 12.49 18.88 8.46
N GLN A 160 13.07 18.67 9.65
CA GLN A 160 14.24 19.43 10.08
C GLN A 160 15.48 19.14 9.22
N GLU A 161 15.68 17.87 8.85
CA GLU A 161 16.80 17.45 8.01
C GLU A 161 16.67 18.06 6.60
N CYS A 162 15.52 17.89 5.96
CA CYS A 162 15.24 18.46 4.64
C CYS A 162 15.29 19.99 4.67
N GLY A 163 14.77 20.61 5.72
CA GLY A 163 14.84 22.07 5.90
C GLY A 163 16.27 22.61 5.87
N ARG A 164 17.21 21.91 6.53
CA ARG A 164 18.64 22.29 6.48
C ARG A 164 19.26 22.02 5.10
N GLU A 165 18.92 20.89 4.46
CA GLU A 165 19.49 20.52 3.16
C GLU A 165 19.03 21.47 2.05
N PHE A 166 17.75 21.86 2.05
CA PHE A 166 17.17 22.69 0.99
C PHE A 166 17.12 24.20 1.35
N ASP A 167 17.57 24.59 2.52
CA ASP A 167 17.46 25.96 3.07
C ASP A 167 16.00 26.46 3.04
N LEU A 168 15.09 25.64 3.56
CA LEU A 168 13.64 25.88 3.58
C LEU A 168 13.06 25.70 4.98
N THR A 169 12.00 26.46 5.27
CA THR A 169 11.16 26.28 6.45
C THR A 169 9.80 25.69 6.07
N PRO A 170 9.04 25.10 7.01
CA PRO A 170 7.67 24.68 6.74
C PRO A 170 6.77 25.82 6.23
N ASP A 171 7.04 27.05 6.63
CA ASP A 171 6.26 28.23 6.21
C ASP A 171 6.46 28.55 4.73
N ASP A 172 7.65 28.28 4.18
CA ASP A 172 7.96 28.45 2.75
C ASP A 172 7.18 27.45 1.85
N CYS A 173 6.55 26.46 2.45
CA CYS A 173 5.93 25.33 1.76
C CYS A 173 4.39 25.27 1.93
N LYS A 174 3.78 26.30 2.53
CA LYS A 174 2.32 26.35 2.80
C LYS A 174 1.45 26.59 1.58
N THR A 175 2.02 27.04 0.48
CA THR A 175 1.29 27.48 -0.72
C THR A 175 1.38 26.52 -1.91
N LEU A 176 1.54 25.22 -1.62
CA LEU A 176 1.53 24.16 -2.62
C LEU A 176 0.19 23.46 -2.72
#